data_2bf9744ebb48af062d9ad5065d5746d8
#
_entry.id   2bf9744ebb48af062d9ad5065d5746d8
#
_cell.length_a   1.000
_cell.length_b   1.000
_cell.length_c   1.000
_cell.angle_alpha   90.00
_cell.angle_beta   90.00
_cell.angle_gamma   90.00
#
_symmetry.space_group_name_H-M   'P 1'
#
loop_
_entity.id
_entity.type
_entity.pdbx_description
1 polymer ?
#
loop_
_entity_poly.entity_id
_entity_poly.type
_entity_poly.pdbx_seq_one_letter_code
_entity_poly.pdbx_strand_id
1 'polypeptide(L)'
;MTGLNLQHVFKRFDQHAVLHDVNIDITPGEFVVFVGPSGCGKSTLLRMIAGLETISDGDLVIGGNVMNDVPAAQRGIAMVFQSYALYPHMNVYKNMAFALETARMPKAEIDRRVRQAAEVLQLGHLLERKPKQLSGGQRQRVAIGRAIVREPGIFLFDEPLSNLDAELRVQMRVEIANLHRKLGNTMIYVTHDQVEAMTMADKIVVLNAGSIEQVGSPMELYKAPANLFVAGFIGSPKMNLFTGAEAEKHGAHTLGIRPEHIDIVADGPWKGTVGICEHLGSDTFLKVQVAGIGPLTVRAGGEVALTYGAPVSLAPQPGKLHRFDAAGKAMA
;
A
#
# COMPACT_ATOMS: atom_id res chain seq x y z
N MET A 1 -8.96 -10.71 -18.76
CA MET A 1 -8.46 -10.38 -17.41
C MET A 1 -7.83 -11.62 -16.82
N THR A 2 -6.72 -11.51 -16.12
CA THR A 2 -5.91 -12.64 -15.66
C THR A 2 -5.77 -12.56 -14.14
N GLY A 3 -6.17 -13.62 -13.43
CA GLY A 3 -5.96 -13.77 -11.99
C GLY A 3 -4.60 -14.37 -11.69
N LEU A 4 -4.20 -14.30 -10.42
CA LEU A 4 -2.93 -14.83 -9.93
C LEU A 4 -3.15 -15.52 -8.58
N ASN A 5 -2.50 -16.65 -8.38
CA ASN A 5 -2.52 -17.38 -7.12
C ASN A 5 -1.09 -17.74 -6.70
N LEU A 6 -0.76 -17.49 -5.45
CA LEU A 6 0.47 -17.94 -4.79
C LEU A 6 0.10 -19.04 -3.80
N GLN A 7 0.73 -20.20 -3.91
CA GLN A 7 0.43 -21.39 -3.12
C GLN A 7 1.69 -21.85 -2.40
N HIS A 8 1.70 -21.70 -1.08
CA HIS A 8 2.80 -22.12 -0.21
C HIS A 8 4.17 -21.61 -0.68
N VAL A 9 4.24 -20.32 -1.09
CA VAL A 9 5.44 -19.76 -1.69
C VAL A 9 6.46 -19.38 -0.63
N PHE A 10 7.69 -19.87 -0.80
CA PHE A 10 8.85 -19.56 0.03
C PHE A 10 9.95 -18.90 -0.80
N LYS A 11 10.74 -18.04 -0.16
CA LYS A 11 11.98 -17.50 -0.74
C LYS A 11 13.12 -17.58 0.25
N ARG A 12 14.22 -18.16 -0.20
CA ARG A 12 15.49 -18.19 0.51
C ARG A 12 16.60 -17.65 -0.38
N PHE A 13 17.49 -16.86 0.20
CA PHE A 13 18.77 -16.50 -0.38
C PHE A 13 19.82 -17.18 0.46
N ASP A 14 20.51 -18.16 -0.12
CA ASP A 14 21.40 -19.08 0.60
C ASP A 14 20.71 -19.70 1.82
N GLN A 15 21.16 -19.37 3.03
CA GLN A 15 20.54 -19.82 4.28
C GLN A 15 19.51 -18.86 4.87
N HIS A 16 19.31 -17.69 4.24
CA HIS A 16 18.41 -16.66 4.76
C HIS A 16 17.01 -16.80 4.14
N ALA A 17 16.03 -17.16 4.96
CA ALA A 17 14.64 -17.18 4.53
C ALA A 17 14.07 -15.76 4.58
N VAL A 18 13.53 -15.28 3.45
CA VAL A 18 12.99 -13.94 3.28
C VAL A 18 11.46 -13.95 3.17
N LEU A 19 10.89 -15.01 2.63
CA LEU A 19 9.44 -15.21 2.58
C LEU A 19 9.09 -16.61 3.09
N HIS A 20 7.99 -16.66 3.86
CA HIS A 20 7.56 -17.85 4.59
C HIS A 20 6.10 -18.16 4.29
N ASP A 21 5.83 -19.27 3.62
CA ASP A 21 4.48 -19.82 3.38
C ASP A 21 3.47 -18.76 2.88
N VAL A 22 3.82 -18.03 1.82
CA VAL A 22 2.98 -16.99 1.26
C VAL A 22 1.86 -17.60 0.44
N ASN A 23 0.62 -17.34 0.87
CA ASN A 23 -0.60 -17.79 0.22
C ASN A 23 -1.48 -16.58 -0.11
N ILE A 24 -1.73 -16.31 -1.40
CA ILE A 24 -2.53 -15.15 -1.87
C ILE A 24 -3.34 -15.59 -3.07
N ASP A 25 -4.62 -15.26 -3.06
CA ASP A 25 -5.48 -15.34 -4.24
C ASP A 25 -5.87 -13.94 -4.72
N ILE A 26 -5.58 -13.64 -5.99
CA ILE A 26 -5.87 -12.37 -6.65
C ILE A 26 -6.81 -12.62 -7.81
N THR A 27 -8.01 -12.09 -7.71
CA THR A 27 -9.04 -12.24 -8.73
C THR A 27 -8.76 -11.35 -9.96
N PRO A 28 -9.23 -11.76 -11.16
CA PRO A 28 -9.05 -10.96 -12.36
C PRO A 28 -9.64 -9.56 -12.23
N GLY A 29 -8.84 -8.53 -12.53
CA GLY A 29 -9.26 -7.13 -12.48
C GLY A 29 -9.14 -6.46 -11.09
N GLU A 30 -8.64 -7.17 -10.09
CA GLU A 30 -8.47 -6.65 -8.72
C GLU A 30 -7.24 -5.74 -8.59
N PHE A 31 -7.36 -4.66 -7.83
CA PHE A 31 -6.23 -3.82 -7.42
C PHE A 31 -5.74 -4.27 -6.04
N VAL A 32 -4.62 -4.97 -6.01
CA VAL A 32 -4.04 -5.52 -4.78
C VAL A 32 -2.83 -4.72 -4.35
N VAL A 33 -2.78 -4.32 -3.08
CA VAL A 33 -1.65 -3.55 -2.54
C VAL A 33 -0.91 -4.38 -1.48
N PHE A 34 0.39 -4.56 -1.68
CA PHE A 34 1.29 -5.15 -0.69
C PHE A 34 1.88 -4.04 0.19
N VAL A 35 1.62 -4.09 1.49
CA VAL A 35 2.14 -3.12 2.46
C VAL A 35 2.90 -3.82 3.59
N GLY A 36 3.77 -3.08 4.24
CA GLY A 36 4.55 -3.56 5.39
C GLY A 36 5.83 -2.75 5.59
N PRO A 37 6.56 -2.98 6.67
CA PRO A 37 7.82 -2.30 6.96
C PRO A 37 8.87 -2.52 5.87
N SER A 38 9.90 -1.68 5.86
CA SER A 38 11.05 -1.88 4.99
C SER A 38 11.73 -3.23 5.29
N GLY A 39 12.11 -3.96 4.23
CA GLY A 39 12.78 -5.26 4.38
C GLY A 39 11.86 -6.45 4.66
N CYS A 40 10.52 -6.30 4.76
CA CYS A 40 9.62 -7.42 5.04
C CYS A 40 9.35 -8.36 3.82
N GLY A 41 9.99 -8.15 2.67
CA GLY A 41 9.88 -9.05 1.52
C GLY A 41 8.97 -8.60 0.36
N LYS A 42 8.29 -7.44 0.43
CA LYS A 42 7.34 -6.95 -0.60
C LYS A 42 7.92 -6.92 -2.01
N SER A 43 9.04 -6.21 -2.22
CA SER A 43 9.68 -6.13 -3.54
C SER A 43 10.25 -7.47 -4.00
N THR A 44 10.68 -8.34 -3.07
CA THR A 44 11.10 -9.70 -3.39
C THR A 44 9.92 -10.50 -3.94
N LEU A 45 8.77 -10.46 -3.26
CA LEU A 45 7.55 -11.11 -3.70
C LEU A 45 7.09 -10.59 -5.07
N LEU A 46 7.11 -9.26 -5.26
CA LEU A 46 6.77 -8.65 -6.55
C LEU A 46 7.71 -9.11 -7.67
N ARG A 47 9.02 -9.19 -7.40
CA ARG A 47 10.02 -9.65 -8.39
C ARG A 47 9.88 -11.13 -8.71
N MET A 48 9.48 -11.96 -7.75
CA MET A 48 9.16 -13.37 -7.99
C MET A 48 7.95 -13.50 -8.92
N ILE A 49 6.90 -12.72 -8.70
CA ILE A 49 5.73 -12.65 -9.60
C ILE A 49 6.16 -12.20 -11.02
N ALA A 50 7.03 -11.19 -11.10
CA ALA A 50 7.56 -10.70 -12.37
C ALA A 50 8.47 -11.71 -13.11
N GLY A 51 8.99 -12.74 -12.44
CA GLY A 51 10.00 -13.66 -12.97
C GLY A 51 11.41 -13.06 -13.02
N LEU A 52 11.66 -12.04 -12.21
CA LEU A 52 12.98 -11.42 -12.02
C LEU A 52 13.73 -12.04 -10.84
N GLU A 53 13.05 -12.85 -10.05
CA GLU A 53 13.59 -13.60 -8.93
C GLU A 53 12.95 -15.00 -8.91
N THR A 54 13.72 -16.02 -8.52
CA THR A 54 13.25 -17.41 -8.47
C THR A 54 12.44 -17.68 -7.20
N ILE A 55 11.45 -18.55 -7.29
CA ILE A 55 10.73 -19.13 -6.16
C ILE A 55 11.58 -20.29 -5.61
N SER A 56 11.71 -20.39 -4.28
CA SER A 56 12.49 -21.48 -3.66
C SER A 56 11.65 -22.72 -3.40
N ASP A 57 10.35 -22.54 -3.11
CA ASP A 57 9.37 -23.63 -2.91
C ASP A 57 7.95 -23.05 -3.07
N GLY A 58 6.98 -23.92 -3.40
CA GLY A 58 5.61 -23.53 -3.68
C GLY A 58 5.41 -23.09 -5.13
N ASP A 59 4.19 -22.68 -5.47
CA ASP A 59 3.77 -22.39 -6.84
C ASP A 59 3.22 -20.98 -7.03
N LEU A 60 3.63 -20.36 -8.14
CA LEU A 60 3.00 -19.19 -8.71
C LEU A 60 2.15 -19.60 -9.91
N VAL A 61 0.84 -19.39 -9.81
CA VAL A 61 -0.10 -19.71 -10.89
C VAL A 61 -0.67 -18.42 -11.47
N ILE A 62 -0.58 -18.24 -12.79
CA ILE A 62 -1.16 -17.09 -13.51
C ILE A 62 -2.07 -17.61 -14.62
N GLY A 63 -3.34 -17.21 -14.60
CA GLY A 63 -4.30 -17.66 -15.60
C GLY A 63 -4.45 -19.19 -15.68
N GLY A 64 -4.27 -19.89 -14.55
CA GLY A 64 -4.36 -21.35 -14.45
C GLY A 64 -3.08 -22.12 -14.82
N ASN A 65 -1.98 -21.42 -15.16
CA ASN A 65 -0.71 -22.05 -15.52
C ASN A 65 0.36 -21.76 -14.45
N VAL A 66 1.14 -22.78 -14.09
CA VAL A 66 2.30 -22.62 -13.19
C VAL A 66 3.39 -21.84 -13.93
N MET A 67 3.91 -20.78 -13.27
CA MET A 67 4.84 -19.82 -13.88
C MET A 67 6.26 -19.86 -13.29
N ASN A 68 6.56 -20.79 -12.39
CA ASN A 68 7.82 -20.84 -11.66
C ASN A 68 9.04 -20.75 -12.61
N ASP A 69 9.06 -21.57 -13.67
CA ASP A 69 10.16 -21.67 -14.63
C ASP A 69 9.94 -20.84 -15.91
N VAL A 70 8.81 -20.11 -15.99
CA VAL A 70 8.50 -19.29 -17.17
C VAL A 70 9.30 -17.99 -17.10
N PRO A 71 10.09 -17.64 -18.13
CA PRO A 71 10.86 -16.40 -18.17
C PRO A 71 9.97 -15.16 -18.08
N ALA A 72 10.44 -14.11 -17.43
CA ALA A 72 9.71 -12.85 -17.22
C ALA A 72 9.04 -12.28 -18.49
N ALA A 73 9.73 -12.36 -19.64
CA ALA A 73 9.22 -11.85 -20.92
C ALA A 73 7.97 -12.59 -21.43
N GLN A 74 7.72 -13.81 -20.96
CA GLN A 74 6.64 -14.69 -21.42
C GLN A 74 5.47 -14.77 -20.43
N ARG A 75 5.56 -14.15 -19.25
CA ARG A 75 4.51 -14.18 -18.22
C ARG A 75 3.30 -13.28 -18.52
N GLY A 76 3.33 -12.49 -19.59
CA GLY A 76 2.23 -11.55 -19.91
C GLY A 76 2.08 -10.40 -18.90
N ILE A 77 3.15 -10.04 -18.21
CA ILE A 77 3.21 -9.04 -17.14
C ILE A 77 3.99 -7.81 -17.61
N ALA A 78 3.63 -6.63 -17.11
CA ALA A 78 4.45 -5.43 -17.22
C ALA A 78 4.74 -4.85 -15.84
N MET A 79 5.99 -4.41 -15.62
CA MET A 79 6.44 -3.87 -14.33
C MET A 79 6.89 -2.41 -14.47
N VAL A 80 6.45 -1.58 -13.55
CA VAL A 80 6.88 -0.19 -13.34
C VAL A 80 7.78 -0.17 -12.12
N PHE A 81 9.04 0.22 -12.31
CA PHE A 81 10.06 0.24 -11.27
C PHE A 81 10.06 1.57 -10.50
N GLN A 82 10.51 1.56 -9.27
CA GLN A 82 10.67 2.72 -8.40
C GLN A 82 11.51 3.85 -9.04
N SER A 83 12.56 3.50 -9.78
CA SER A 83 13.43 4.45 -10.49
C SER A 83 12.91 4.89 -11.86
N TYR A 84 11.69 4.45 -12.23
CA TYR A 84 11.08 4.60 -13.57
C TYR A 84 11.84 3.90 -14.70
N ALA A 85 13.13 3.67 -14.56
CA ALA A 85 14.03 2.98 -15.50
C ALA A 85 13.89 3.46 -16.97
N LEU A 86 13.71 4.79 -17.19
CA LEU A 86 13.60 5.36 -18.51
C LEU A 86 14.98 5.40 -19.21
N TYR A 87 14.97 5.15 -20.52
CA TYR A 87 16.17 5.28 -21.36
C TYR A 87 16.47 6.77 -21.60
N PRO A 88 17.56 7.34 -21.02
CA PRO A 88 17.78 8.79 -20.98
C PRO A 88 18.10 9.39 -22.35
N HIS A 89 18.62 8.59 -23.29
CA HIS A 89 18.96 8.99 -24.65
C HIS A 89 17.77 8.98 -25.62
N MET A 90 16.67 8.29 -25.26
CA MET A 90 15.45 8.19 -26.05
C MET A 90 14.44 9.27 -25.66
N ASN A 91 13.64 9.77 -26.62
CA ASN A 91 12.47 10.59 -26.33
C ASN A 91 11.33 9.75 -25.73
N VAL A 92 10.23 10.39 -25.34
CA VAL A 92 9.05 9.72 -24.75
C VAL A 92 8.48 8.67 -25.69
N TYR A 93 8.29 9.02 -26.97
CA TYR A 93 7.80 8.09 -28.00
C TYR A 93 8.65 6.82 -28.05
N LYS A 94 9.97 6.97 -28.21
CA LYS A 94 10.90 5.83 -28.30
C LYS A 94 10.97 5.02 -27.01
N ASN A 95 10.89 5.67 -25.85
CA ASN A 95 10.79 4.96 -24.59
C ASN A 95 9.57 4.03 -24.54
N MET A 96 8.41 4.50 -25.00
CA MET A 96 7.18 3.70 -25.05
C MET A 96 7.24 2.63 -26.15
N ALA A 97 7.75 2.96 -27.33
CA ALA A 97 7.82 2.07 -28.49
C ALA A 97 8.82 0.92 -28.34
N PHE A 98 9.86 1.09 -27.52
CA PHE A 98 11.03 0.21 -27.46
C PHE A 98 10.70 -1.30 -27.33
N ALA A 99 9.78 -1.64 -26.42
CA ALA A 99 9.40 -3.05 -26.22
C ALA A 99 8.69 -3.65 -27.44
N LEU A 100 7.89 -2.84 -28.15
CA LEU A 100 7.16 -3.26 -29.35
C LEU A 100 8.10 -3.38 -30.57
N GLU A 101 9.08 -2.47 -30.67
CA GLU A 101 10.14 -2.52 -31.68
C GLU A 101 11.01 -3.79 -31.50
N THR A 102 11.38 -4.10 -30.26
CA THR A 102 12.13 -5.32 -29.91
C THR A 102 11.33 -6.58 -30.27
N ALA A 103 10.00 -6.54 -30.10
CA ALA A 103 9.10 -7.62 -30.52
C ALA A 103 8.85 -7.65 -32.05
N ARG A 104 9.50 -6.76 -32.83
CA ARG A 104 9.36 -6.63 -34.28
C ARG A 104 7.94 -6.41 -34.77
N MET A 105 7.14 -5.68 -33.99
CA MET A 105 5.80 -5.30 -34.42
C MET A 105 5.81 -4.39 -35.65
N PRO A 106 4.74 -4.41 -36.49
CA PRO A 106 4.59 -3.46 -37.60
C PRO A 106 4.60 -2.01 -37.11
N LYS A 107 5.29 -1.11 -37.80
CA LYS A 107 5.42 0.32 -37.42
C LYS A 107 4.06 1.02 -37.21
N ALA A 108 3.08 0.73 -38.06
CA ALA A 108 1.74 1.30 -37.93
C ALA A 108 1.05 0.89 -36.61
N GLU A 109 1.24 -0.36 -36.17
CA GLU A 109 0.68 -0.85 -34.90
C GLU A 109 1.42 -0.25 -33.70
N ILE A 110 2.74 -0.09 -33.78
CA ILE A 110 3.54 0.60 -32.75
C ILE A 110 3.05 2.04 -32.60
N ASP A 111 2.90 2.79 -33.69
CA ASP A 111 2.44 4.18 -33.64
C ASP A 111 1.01 4.28 -33.05
N ARG A 112 0.11 3.39 -33.45
CA ARG A 112 -1.25 3.31 -32.92
C ARG A 112 -1.24 3.11 -31.40
N ARG A 113 -0.53 2.10 -30.88
CA ARG A 113 -0.46 1.78 -29.44
C ARG A 113 0.21 2.87 -28.63
N VAL A 114 1.31 3.44 -29.13
CA VAL A 114 2.00 4.54 -28.45
C VAL A 114 1.11 5.77 -28.35
N ARG A 115 0.43 6.18 -29.41
CA ARG A 115 -0.48 7.33 -29.39
C ARG A 115 -1.68 7.10 -28.49
N GLN A 116 -2.28 5.92 -28.53
CA GLN A 116 -3.39 5.55 -27.64
C GLN A 116 -2.97 5.60 -26.16
N ALA A 117 -1.81 5.04 -25.80
CA ALA A 117 -1.29 5.12 -24.45
C ALA A 117 -0.94 6.56 -24.05
N ALA A 118 -0.38 7.35 -24.98
CA ALA A 118 -0.08 8.76 -24.75
C ALA A 118 -1.34 9.60 -24.52
N GLU A 119 -2.43 9.31 -25.21
CA GLU A 119 -3.73 9.95 -24.98
C GLU A 119 -4.29 9.63 -23.59
N VAL A 120 -4.28 8.35 -23.22
CA VAL A 120 -4.74 7.89 -21.88
C VAL A 120 -4.00 8.59 -20.75
N LEU A 121 -2.69 8.83 -20.93
CA LEU A 121 -1.77 9.40 -19.95
C LEU A 121 -1.52 10.90 -20.13
N GLN A 122 -2.20 11.55 -21.09
CA GLN A 122 -2.04 12.97 -21.42
C GLN A 122 -0.59 13.35 -21.77
N LEU A 123 0.12 12.48 -22.49
CA LEU A 123 1.53 12.65 -22.89
C LEU A 123 1.71 13.11 -24.33
N GLY A 124 0.64 13.31 -25.11
CA GLY A 124 0.70 13.59 -26.54
C GLY A 124 1.64 14.76 -26.90
N HIS A 125 1.58 15.86 -26.14
CA HIS A 125 2.42 17.04 -26.34
C HIS A 125 3.88 16.88 -25.87
N LEU A 126 4.22 15.73 -25.25
CA LEU A 126 5.55 15.45 -24.71
C LEU A 126 6.30 14.36 -25.49
N LEU A 127 5.72 13.75 -26.52
CA LEU A 127 6.26 12.58 -27.21
C LEU A 127 7.70 12.78 -27.71
N GLU A 128 8.06 13.99 -28.12
CA GLU A 128 9.40 14.31 -28.63
C GLU A 128 10.39 14.72 -27.54
N ARG A 129 9.94 14.92 -26.29
CA ARG A 129 10.83 15.30 -25.18
C ARG A 129 11.65 14.12 -24.67
N LYS A 130 12.84 14.40 -24.12
CA LYS A 130 13.69 13.43 -23.44
C LYS A 130 13.41 13.45 -21.92
N PRO A 131 13.71 12.36 -21.19
CA PRO A 131 13.45 12.24 -19.75
C PRO A 131 13.97 13.41 -18.90
N LYS A 132 15.12 14.00 -19.26
CA LYS A 132 15.70 15.17 -18.56
C LYS A 132 14.84 16.45 -18.65
N GLN A 133 13.91 16.51 -19.58
CA GLN A 133 13.03 17.65 -19.82
C GLN A 133 11.65 17.47 -19.21
N LEU A 134 11.47 16.40 -18.41
CA LEU A 134 10.19 16.01 -17.81
C LEU A 134 10.21 16.21 -16.28
N SER A 135 9.05 16.58 -15.73
CA SER A 135 8.84 16.53 -14.26
C SER A 135 8.83 15.09 -13.73
N GLY A 136 8.85 14.93 -12.41
CA GLY A 136 8.76 13.61 -11.75
C GLY A 136 7.53 12.83 -12.20
N GLY A 137 6.34 13.43 -12.11
CA GLY A 137 5.09 12.80 -12.53
C GLY A 137 5.01 12.51 -14.03
N GLN A 138 5.58 13.39 -14.87
CA GLN A 138 5.66 13.11 -16.30
C GLN A 138 6.55 11.91 -16.59
N ARG A 139 7.71 11.78 -15.92
CA ARG A 139 8.56 10.58 -16.03
C ARG A 139 7.83 9.32 -15.60
N GLN A 140 7.08 9.39 -14.52
CA GLN A 140 6.27 8.27 -14.06
C GLN A 140 5.20 7.87 -15.07
N ARG A 141 4.44 8.83 -15.62
CA ARG A 141 3.46 8.55 -16.69
C ARG A 141 4.12 7.89 -17.89
N VAL A 142 5.33 8.29 -18.28
CA VAL A 142 6.07 7.62 -19.36
C VAL A 142 6.43 6.18 -19.00
N ALA A 143 6.84 5.91 -17.75
CA ALA A 143 7.12 4.55 -17.29
C ALA A 143 5.85 3.67 -17.30
N ILE A 144 4.71 4.22 -16.88
CA ILE A 144 3.40 3.56 -16.99
C ILE A 144 3.04 3.34 -18.47
N GLY A 145 3.27 4.31 -19.34
CA GLY A 145 3.03 4.19 -20.80
C GLY A 145 3.82 3.05 -21.42
N ARG A 146 5.07 2.84 -21.03
CA ARG A 146 5.88 1.69 -21.43
C ARG A 146 5.27 0.35 -21.05
N ALA A 147 4.54 0.31 -19.93
CA ALA A 147 3.82 -0.87 -19.50
C ALA A 147 2.52 -1.07 -20.30
N ILE A 148 1.72 -0.02 -20.47
CA ILE A 148 0.41 -0.05 -21.16
C ILE A 148 0.52 -0.52 -22.61
N VAL A 149 1.50 -0.02 -23.38
CA VAL A 149 1.66 -0.35 -24.81
C VAL A 149 1.84 -1.85 -25.08
N ARG A 150 2.25 -2.61 -24.05
CA ARG A 150 2.41 -4.07 -24.13
C ARG A 150 1.09 -4.82 -23.94
N GLU A 151 0.03 -4.14 -23.51
CA GLU A 151 -1.28 -4.74 -23.19
C GLU A 151 -1.16 -5.96 -22.27
N PRO A 152 -0.51 -5.85 -21.10
CA PRO A 152 -0.27 -6.98 -20.22
C PRO A 152 -1.57 -7.43 -19.55
N GLY A 153 -1.63 -8.71 -19.15
CA GLY A 153 -2.72 -9.22 -18.31
C GLY A 153 -2.66 -8.72 -16.87
N ILE A 154 -1.45 -8.45 -16.36
CA ILE A 154 -1.19 -8.00 -14.99
C ILE A 154 -0.17 -6.85 -15.00
N PHE A 155 -0.45 -5.78 -14.26
CA PHE A 155 0.49 -4.69 -14.00
C PHE A 155 1.12 -4.84 -12.61
N LEU A 156 2.42 -4.64 -12.52
CA LEU A 156 3.18 -4.64 -11.27
C LEU A 156 3.80 -3.25 -11.05
N PHE A 157 3.65 -2.71 -9.85
CA PHE A 157 4.21 -1.41 -9.45
C PHE A 157 5.08 -1.57 -8.21
N ASP A 158 6.40 -1.32 -8.32
CA ASP A 158 7.36 -1.37 -7.21
C ASP A 158 7.61 0.04 -6.69
N GLU A 159 6.89 0.45 -5.64
CA GLU A 159 6.96 1.77 -4.98
C GLU A 159 7.00 2.97 -5.96
N PRO A 160 6.07 3.07 -6.92
CA PRO A 160 6.20 4.02 -8.02
C PRO A 160 6.10 5.49 -7.61
N LEU A 161 5.52 5.80 -6.43
CA LEU A 161 5.31 7.16 -5.95
C LEU A 161 6.36 7.64 -4.94
N SER A 162 7.28 6.78 -4.50
CA SER A 162 8.23 7.08 -3.42
C SER A 162 9.16 8.28 -3.70
N ASN A 163 9.46 8.54 -4.98
CA ASN A 163 10.37 9.61 -5.42
C ASN A 163 9.65 10.93 -5.78
N LEU A 164 8.37 11.08 -5.43
CA LEU A 164 7.56 12.26 -5.71
C LEU A 164 7.34 13.10 -4.44
N ASP A 165 7.19 14.40 -4.61
CA ASP A 165 6.72 15.30 -3.56
C ASP A 165 5.28 15.00 -3.15
N ALA A 166 4.84 15.54 -2.01
CA ALA A 166 3.54 15.21 -1.41
C ALA A 166 2.35 15.57 -2.30
N GLU A 167 2.38 16.74 -2.94
CA GLU A 167 1.28 17.20 -3.80
C GLU A 167 1.15 16.33 -5.04
N LEU A 168 2.26 16.08 -5.73
CA LEU A 168 2.31 15.25 -6.92
C LEU A 168 1.92 13.79 -6.60
N ARG A 169 2.28 13.28 -5.40
CA ARG A 169 1.88 11.95 -4.95
C ARG A 169 0.36 11.84 -4.84
N VAL A 170 -0.33 12.86 -4.31
CA VAL A 170 -1.80 12.89 -4.22
C VAL A 170 -2.41 12.82 -5.62
N GLN A 171 -1.93 13.63 -6.56
CA GLN A 171 -2.42 13.63 -7.95
C GLN A 171 -2.21 12.26 -8.62
N MET A 172 -1.01 11.69 -8.48
CA MET A 172 -0.67 10.42 -9.11
C MET A 172 -1.44 9.22 -8.55
N ARG A 173 -1.81 9.23 -7.26
CA ARG A 173 -2.72 8.21 -6.69
C ARG A 173 -4.06 8.20 -7.41
N VAL A 174 -4.66 9.38 -7.59
CA VAL A 174 -5.93 9.53 -8.30
C VAL A 174 -5.81 9.06 -9.75
N GLU A 175 -4.69 9.39 -10.42
CA GLU A 175 -4.44 8.98 -11.80
C GLU A 175 -4.30 7.46 -11.93
N ILE A 176 -3.56 6.80 -11.03
CA ILE A 176 -3.39 5.33 -11.05
C ILE A 176 -4.72 4.64 -10.77
N ALA A 177 -5.51 5.13 -9.80
CA ALA A 177 -6.84 4.59 -9.51
C ALA A 177 -7.80 4.74 -10.71
N ASN A 178 -7.78 5.89 -11.39
CA ASN A 178 -8.57 6.11 -12.60
C ASN A 178 -8.09 5.24 -13.77
N LEU A 179 -6.77 5.05 -13.89
CA LEU A 179 -6.17 4.17 -14.89
C LEU A 179 -6.64 2.73 -14.69
N HIS A 180 -6.63 2.23 -13.45
CA HIS A 180 -7.15 0.90 -13.11
C HIS A 180 -8.60 0.73 -13.55
N ARG A 181 -9.47 1.68 -13.17
CA ARG A 181 -10.90 1.67 -13.57
C ARG A 181 -11.09 1.66 -15.08
N LYS A 182 -10.25 2.40 -15.82
CA LYS A 182 -10.31 2.50 -17.29
C LYS A 182 -9.85 1.25 -17.99
N LEU A 183 -8.78 0.60 -17.48
CA LEU A 183 -8.18 -0.57 -18.09
C LEU A 183 -8.85 -1.88 -17.63
N GLY A 184 -9.30 -1.95 -16.38
CA GLY A 184 -9.88 -3.15 -15.78
C GLY A 184 -8.90 -4.30 -15.56
N ASN A 185 -7.60 -4.10 -15.78
CA ASN A 185 -6.58 -5.14 -15.62
C ASN A 185 -6.26 -5.37 -14.16
N THR A 186 -5.79 -6.57 -13.82
CA THR A 186 -5.25 -6.87 -12.50
C THR A 186 -4.01 -6.02 -12.23
N MET A 187 -3.97 -5.36 -11.08
CA MET A 187 -2.84 -4.53 -10.66
C MET A 187 -2.32 -4.99 -9.29
N ILE A 188 -1.00 -5.15 -9.18
CA ILE A 188 -0.31 -5.42 -7.92
C ILE A 188 0.64 -4.25 -7.65
N TYR A 189 0.46 -3.63 -6.51
CA TYR A 189 1.13 -2.40 -6.14
C TYR A 189 1.87 -2.57 -4.80
N VAL A 190 3.14 -2.27 -4.77
CA VAL A 190 3.95 -2.28 -3.54
C VAL A 190 4.10 -0.86 -3.03
N THR A 191 3.86 -0.65 -1.75
CA THR A 191 4.11 0.61 -1.06
C THR A 191 4.45 0.41 0.42
N HIS A 192 5.06 1.41 1.02
CA HIS A 192 5.15 1.55 2.48
C HIS A 192 4.21 2.64 3.01
N ASP A 193 3.49 3.34 2.14
CA ASP A 193 2.53 4.39 2.48
C ASP A 193 1.12 3.79 2.67
N GLN A 194 0.61 3.91 3.90
CA GLN A 194 -0.72 3.40 4.24
C GLN A 194 -1.85 4.14 3.52
N VAL A 195 -1.66 5.45 3.25
CA VAL A 195 -2.69 6.24 2.57
C VAL A 195 -2.86 5.77 1.14
N GLU A 196 -1.77 5.39 0.47
CA GLU A 196 -1.83 4.77 -0.86
C GLU A 196 -2.65 3.48 -0.83
N ALA A 197 -2.32 2.58 0.12
CA ALA A 197 -3.04 1.33 0.26
C ALA A 197 -4.52 1.52 0.57
N MET A 198 -4.84 2.36 1.56
CA MET A 198 -6.22 2.60 2.00
C MET A 198 -7.11 3.27 0.94
N THR A 199 -6.51 4.03 0.00
CA THR A 199 -7.26 4.82 -1.00
C THR A 199 -7.38 4.18 -2.36
N MET A 200 -6.47 3.27 -2.72
CA MET A 200 -6.43 2.68 -4.07
C MET A 200 -6.80 1.21 -4.12
N ALA A 201 -6.61 0.46 -3.02
CA ALA A 201 -6.74 -1.00 -3.04
C ALA A 201 -8.19 -1.48 -2.97
N ASP A 202 -8.50 -2.52 -3.76
CA ASP A 202 -9.64 -3.40 -3.48
C ASP A 202 -9.29 -4.37 -2.35
N LYS A 203 -8.04 -4.86 -2.36
CA LYS A 203 -7.48 -5.81 -1.38
C LYS A 203 -6.09 -5.36 -0.93
N ILE A 204 -5.85 -5.38 0.37
CA ILE A 204 -4.54 -5.13 0.98
C ILE A 204 -3.99 -6.44 1.52
N VAL A 205 -2.71 -6.69 1.26
CA VAL A 205 -1.92 -7.76 1.85
C VAL A 205 -0.90 -7.12 2.78
N VAL A 206 -1.03 -7.34 4.07
CA VAL A 206 -0.10 -6.82 5.08
C VAL A 206 0.99 -7.86 5.32
N LEU A 207 2.23 -7.50 4.97
CA LEU A 207 3.41 -8.34 5.17
C LEU A 207 4.23 -7.83 6.35
N ASN A 208 4.76 -8.78 7.13
CA ASN A 208 5.69 -8.51 8.22
C ASN A 208 6.69 -9.66 8.33
N ALA A 209 7.98 -9.35 8.41
CA ALA A 209 9.06 -10.34 8.56
C ALA A 209 8.92 -11.58 7.64
N GLY A 210 8.54 -11.35 6.37
CA GLY A 210 8.41 -12.41 5.36
C GLY A 210 7.11 -13.19 5.38
N SER A 211 6.19 -12.91 6.31
CA SER A 211 4.90 -13.60 6.44
C SER A 211 3.74 -12.65 6.18
N ILE A 212 2.57 -13.21 5.82
CA ILE A 212 1.33 -12.45 5.71
C ILE A 212 0.67 -12.40 7.08
N GLU A 213 0.43 -11.19 7.58
CA GLU A 213 -0.27 -10.94 8.82
C GLU A 213 -1.80 -10.92 8.65
N GLN A 214 -2.26 -10.28 7.58
CA GLN A 214 -3.68 -10.22 7.22
C GLN A 214 -3.87 -9.86 5.75
N VAL A 215 -4.94 -10.39 5.16
CA VAL A 215 -5.42 -10.02 3.83
C VAL A 215 -6.88 -9.60 3.96
N GLY A 216 -7.29 -8.54 3.28
CA GLY A 216 -8.69 -8.08 3.27
C GLY A 216 -8.86 -6.73 2.59
N SER A 217 -10.08 -6.23 2.54
CA SER A 217 -10.36 -4.88 2.08
C SER A 217 -9.76 -3.84 3.04
N PRO A 218 -9.49 -2.60 2.58
CA PRO A 218 -8.98 -1.53 3.44
C PRO A 218 -9.78 -1.35 4.72
N MET A 219 -11.11 -1.35 4.62
CA MET A 219 -11.99 -1.13 5.77
C MET A 219 -12.09 -2.33 6.71
N GLU A 220 -11.92 -3.56 6.22
CA GLU A 220 -11.81 -4.75 7.08
C GLU A 220 -10.55 -4.69 7.94
N LEU A 221 -9.38 -4.41 7.35
CA LEU A 221 -8.13 -4.29 8.11
C LEU A 221 -8.19 -3.17 9.15
N TYR A 222 -8.86 -2.07 8.82
CA TYR A 222 -9.03 -0.93 9.72
C TYR A 222 -9.96 -1.22 10.89
N LYS A 223 -11.12 -1.85 10.62
CA LYS A 223 -12.17 -2.12 11.62
C LYS A 223 -11.93 -3.39 12.42
N ALA A 224 -11.33 -4.41 11.81
CA ALA A 224 -11.11 -5.72 12.40
C ALA A 224 -9.67 -6.22 12.18
N PRO A 225 -8.67 -5.53 12.77
CA PRO A 225 -7.27 -5.98 12.66
C PRO A 225 -7.10 -7.32 13.36
N ALA A 226 -6.44 -8.27 12.68
CA ALA A 226 -6.27 -9.65 13.19
C ALA A 226 -5.31 -9.74 14.39
N ASN A 227 -4.42 -8.77 14.54
CA ASN A 227 -3.42 -8.76 15.60
C ASN A 227 -2.91 -7.33 15.91
N LEU A 228 -2.08 -7.22 16.94
CA LEU A 228 -1.46 -5.96 17.37
C LEU A 228 -0.62 -5.30 16.28
N PHE A 229 0.06 -6.10 15.44
CA PHE A 229 0.86 -5.56 14.34
C PHE A 229 -0.02 -4.82 13.34
N VAL A 230 -1.08 -5.46 12.84
CA VAL A 230 -2.02 -4.85 11.88
C VAL A 230 -2.72 -3.65 12.49
N ALA A 231 -3.16 -3.75 13.76
CA ALA A 231 -3.80 -2.66 14.49
C ALA A 231 -2.92 -1.40 14.58
N GLY A 232 -1.64 -1.60 14.90
CA GLY A 232 -0.67 -0.51 14.99
C GLY A 232 -0.08 -0.05 13.66
N PHE A 233 -0.18 -0.89 12.61
CA PHE A 233 0.34 -0.58 11.28
C PHE A 233 -0.70 0.13 10.42
N ILE A 234 -1.96 -0.30 10.44
CA ILE A 234 -3.04 0.28 9.61
C ILE A 234 -3.73 1.43 10.35
N GLY A 235 -3.71 2.61 9.75
CA GLY A 235 -4.33 3.84 10.25
C GLY A 235 -3.33 4.93 10.63
N SER A 236 -3.71 6.19 10.32
CA SER A 236 -2.91 7.38 10.64
C SER A 236 -3.84 8.44 11.26
N PRO A 237 -3.61 8.78 12.53
CA PRO A 237 -2.61 8.25 13.46
C PRO A 237 -2.82 6.78 13.82
N LYS A 238 -1.78 6.16 14.38
CA LYS A 238 -1.82 4.75 14.82
C LYS A 238 -2.85 4.54 15.95
N MET A 239 -3.38 3.33 16.04
CA MET A 239 -4.21 2.91 17.18
C MET A 239 -3.45 3.08 18.49
N ASN A 240 -4.08 3.64 19.51
CA ASN A 240 -3.57 3.59 20.87
C ASN A 240 -3.65 2.16 21.38
N LEU A 241 -2.54 1.62 21.85
CA LEU A 241 -2.43 0.27 22.41
C LEU A 241 -1.90 0.37 23.85
N PHE A 242 -2.58 -0.22 24.79
CA PHE A 242 -2.18 -0.17 26.19
C PHE A 242 -2.57 -1.46 26.95
N THR A 243 -1.84 -1.75 28.01
CA THR A 243 -1.97 -2.95 28.86
C THR A 243 -2.30 -2.54 30.31
N GLY A 244 -2.39 -3.49 31.20
CA GLY A 244 -2.58 -3.28 32.63
C GLY A 244 -4.04 -3.24 33.06
N ALA A 245 -4.32 -2.66 34.23
CA ALA A 245 -5.61 -2.76 34.89
C ALA A 245 -6.82 -2.35 34.04
N GLU A 246 -6.63 -1.37 33.13
CA GLU A 246 -7.74 -0.95 32.26
C GLU A 246 -8.01 -2.01 31.19
N ALA A 247 -6.98 -2.66 30.63
CA ALA A 247 -7.18 -3.76 29.70
C ALA A 247 -7.81 -5.00 30.37
N GLU A 248 -7.38 -5.32 31.59
CA GLU A 248 -7.90 -6.43 32.39
C GLU A 248 -9.37 -6.28 32.69
N LYS A 249 -9.86 -5.06 33.00
CA LYS A 249 -11.29 -4.77 33.18
C LYS A 249 -12.17 -5.18 31.99
N HIS A 250 -11.58 -5.15 30.77
CA HIS A 250 -12.25 -5.54 29.55
C HIS A 250 -11.93 -6.99 29.13
N GLY A 251 -11.29 -7.78 30.00
CA GLY A 251 -10.92 -9.17 29.73
C GLY A 251 -9.88 -9.35 28.66
N ALA A 252 -8.98 -8.37 28.48
CA ALA A 252 -7.93 -8.36 27.45
C ALA A 252 -6.55 -8.21 28.08
N HIS A 253 -5.52 -8.74 27.40
CA HIS A 253 -4.12 -8.45 27.74
C HIS A 253 -3.73 -7.06 27.25
N THR A 254 -4.12 -6.73 26.02
CA THR A 254 -3.91 -5.40 25.41
C THR A 254 -5.24 -4.87 24.91
N LEU A 255 -5.50 -3.61 25.19
CA LEU A 255 -6.62 -2.85 24.64
C LEU A 255 -6.14 -1.93 23.56
N GLY A 256 -6.93 -1.83 22.48
CA GLY A 256 -6.71 -0.91 21.38
C GLY A 256 -7.88 0.04 21.20
N ILE A 257 -7.60 1.32 20.92
CA ILE A 257 -8.62 2.30 20.52
C ILE A 257 -8.05 3.28 19.50
N ARG A 258 -8.81 3.57 18.46
CA ARG A 258 -8.43 4.56 17.46
C ARG A 258 -8.52 5.98 18.04
N PRO A 259 -7.62 6.91 17.66
CA PRO A 259 -7.62 8.29 18.14
C PRO A 259 -8.95 9.03 17.96
N GLU A 260 -9.68 8.76 16.87
CA GLU A 260 -10.98 9.35 16.54
C GLU A 260 -12.15 8.73 17.29
N HIS A 261 -11.92 7.65 18.04
CA HIS A 261 -12.94 6.99 18.85
C HIS A 261 -12.80 7.31 20.34
N ILE A 262 -12.01 8.32 20.67
CA ILE A 262 -11.87 8.85 22.02
C ILE A 262 -12.50 10.23 22.06
N ASP A 263 -13.56 10.38 22.84
CA ASP A 263 -14.24 11.65 23.03
C ASP A 263 -13.63 12.46 24.19
N ILE A 264 -13.54 13.77 24.02
CA ILE A 264 -13.22 14.72 25.09
C ILE A 264 -14.54 15.10 25.73
N VAL A 265 -14.67 14.82 27.03
CA VAL A 265 -15.93 14.99 27.79
C VAL A 265 -15.70 15.78 29.08
N ALA A 266 -16.75 16.34 29.64
CA ALA A 266 -16.65 17.10 30.90
C ALA A 266 -16.26 16.18 32.07
N ASP A 267 -16.81 14.96 32.15
CA ASP A 267 -16.44 13.94 33.14
C ASP A 267 -16.43 12.57 32.45
N GLY A 268 -15.28 11.92 32.43
CA GLY A 268 -15.04 10.65 31.77
C GLY A 268 -14.16 9.73 32.60
N PRO A 269 -14.13 8.42 32.26
CA PRO A 269 -13.38 7.41 33.01
C PRO A 269 -11.86 7.60 32.93
N TRP A 270 -11.36 8.22 31.88
CA TRP A 270 -9.92 8.40 31.64
C TRP A 270 -9.54 9.84 31.91
N LYS A 271 -9.00 10.10 33.11
CA LYS A 271 -8.53 11.44 33.49
C LYS A 271 -7.05 11.58 33.19
N GLY A 272 -6.70 12.68 32.53
CA GLY A 272 -5.34 12.91 32.10
C GLY A 272 -4.98 14.38 32.00
N THR A 273 -3.76 14.61 31.53
CA THR A 273 -3.21 15.95 31.32
C THR A 273 -2.77 16.10 29.87
N VAL A 274 -3.14 17.21 29.26
CA VAL A 274 -2.78 17.53 27.88
C VAL A 274 -1.28 17.78 27.78
N GLY A 275 -0.61 17.06 26.90
CA GLY A 275 0.76 17.31 26.48
C GLY A 275 0.79 18.21 25.25
N ILE A 276 1.20 17.66 24.10
CA ILE A 276 1.30 18.41 22.85
C ILE A 276 -0.05 18.42 22.14
N CYS A 277 -0.43 19.60 21.61
CA CYS A 277 -1.55 19.80 20.69
C CYS A 277 -0.99 20.13 19.31
N GLU A 278 -1.36 19.33 18.29
CA GLU A 278 -1.00 19.54 16.90
C GLU A 278 -2.26 19.98 16.13
N HIS A 279 -2.31 21.25 15.72
CA HIS A 279 -3.45 21.79 14.96
C HIS A 279 -3.16 21.71 13.47
N LEU A 280 -3.97 20.95 12.74
CA LEU A 280 -3.86 20.77 11.28
C LEU A 280 -5.00 21.48 10.52
N GLY A 281 -5.70 22.41 11.17
CA GLY A 281 -6.83 23.14 10.59
C GLY A 281 -8.14 22.37 10.75
N SER A 282 -8.37 21.33 9.96
CA SER A 282 -9.58 20.50 10.06
C SER A 282 -9.61 19.60 11.27
N ASP A 283 -8.45 19.24 11.80
CA ASP A 283 -8.27 18.29 12.91
C ASP A 283 -7.24 18.81 13.90
N THR A 284 -7.45 18.49 15.18
CA THR A 284 -6.48 18.67 16.25
C THR A 284 -6.12 17.31 16.84
N PHE A 285 -4.82 17.01 16.90
CA PHE A 285 -4.31 15.83 17.58
C PHE A 285 -3.75 16.21 18.93
N LEU A 286 -4.28 15.60 20.00
CA LEU A 286 -3.82 15.80 21.37
C LEU A 286 -3.03 14.58 21.82
N LYS A 287 -1.88 14.79 22.41
CA LYS A 287 -1.17 13.77 23.20
C LYS A 287 -1.55 13.97 24.64
N VAL A 288 -2.28 13.04 25.23
CA VAL A 288 -2.79 13.13 26.59
C VAL A 288 -2.13 12.06 27.44
N GLN A 289 -1.52 12.47 28.56
CA GLN A 289 -1.00 11.53 29.56
C GLN A 289 -2.15 11.15 30.51
N VAL A 290 -2.62 9.91 30.39
CA VAL A 290 -3.75 9.39 31.18
C VAL A 290 -3.25 8.56 32.34
N ALA A 291 -3.78 8.84 33.54
CA ALA A 291 -3.41 8.10 34.76
C ALA A 291 -3.79 6.61 34.63
N GLY A 292 -2.84 5.73 34.91
CA GLY A 292 -3.06 4.26 34.87
C GLY A 292 -3.12 3.62 33.48
N ILE A 293 -3.04 4.43 32.39
CA ILE A 293 -3.06 3.95 31.01
C ILE A 293 -1.77 4.34 30.27
N GLY A 294 -1.28 5.57 30.47
CA GLY A 294 -0.14 6.11 29.75
C GLY A 294 -0.53 7.13 28.68
N PRO A 295 0.35 7.37 27.70
CA PRO A 295 0.13 8.37 26.65
C PRO A 295 -0.89 7.87 25.62
N LEU A 296 -1.96 8.64 25.42
CA LEU A 296 -2.96 8.43 24.38
C LEU A 296 -2.90 9.57 23.34
N THR A 297 -3.12 9.22 22.08
CA THR A 297 -3.41 10.18 21.02
C THR A 297 -4.91 10.27 20.85
N VAL A 298 -5.45 11.49 20.89
CA VAL A 298 -6.86 11.80 20.66
C VAL A 298 -6.99 12.66 19.43
N ARG A 299 -7.95 12.36 18.55
CA ARG A 299 -8.28 13.22 17.40
C ARG A 299 -9.59 13.93 17.71
N ALA A 300 -9.56 15.24 17.66
CA ALA A 300 -10.73 16.08 17.77
C ALA A 300 -10.95 16.87 16.47
N GLY A 301 -12.20 17.05 16.05
CA GLY A 301 -12.54 17.87 14.90
C GLY A 301 -12.39 19.36 15.18
N GLY A 302 -11.82 20.10 14.23
CA GLY A 302 -11.63 21.53 14.33
C GLY A 302 -10.58 21.97 15.35
N GLU A 303 -10.71 23.23 15.80
CA GLU A 303 -9.82 23.84 16.79
C GLU A 303 -10.30 23.51 18.21
N VAL A 304 -9.40 22.96 19.02
CA VAL A 304 -9.65 22.66 20.43
C VAL A 304 -8.78 23.56 21.29
N ALA A 305 -9.43 24.40 22.10
CA ALA A 305 -8.74 25.37 22.96
C ALA A 305 -8.23 24.71 24.26
N LEU A 306 -7.37 23.70 24.13
CA LEU A 306 -6.69 23.05 25.25
C LEU A 306 -5.20 23.36 25.21
N THR A 307 -4.67 23.87 26.32
CA THR A 307 -3.25 24.22 26.45
C THR A 307 -2.46 23.09 27.12
N TYR A 308 -1.16 23.11 26.93
CA TYR A 308 -0.23 22.22 27.62
C TYR A 308 -0.47 22.27 29.15
N GLY A 309 -0.53 21.09 29.77
CA GLY A 309 -0.75 20.95 31.21
C GLY A 309 -2.23 21.06 31.65
N ALA A 310 -3.17 21.35 30.74
CA ALA A 310 -4.58 21.41 31.08
C ALA A 310 -5.12 20.02 31.46
N PRO A 311 -5.95 19.91 32.53
CA PRO A 311 -6.64 18.66 32.84
C PRO A 311 -7.70 18.38 31.76
N VAL A 312 -7.84 17.10 31.41
CA VAL A 312 -8.84 16.64 30.43
C VAL A 312 -9.44 15.31 30.88
N SER A 313 -10.72 15.13 30.64
CA SER A 313 -11.40 13.85 30.81
C SER A 313 -11.77 13.27 29.46
N LEU A 314 -11.47 12.01 29.26
CA LEU A 314 -11.67 11.27 28.03
C LEU A 314 -12.61 10.08 28.25
N ALA A 315 -13.37 9.73 27.21
CA ALA A 315 -14.21 8.54 27.20
C ALA A 315 -14.05 7.77 25.89
N PRO A 316 -13.92 6.45 25.94
CA PRO A 316 -13.97 5.63 24.72
C PRO A 316 -15.40 5.58 24.19
N GLN A 317 -15.56 5.70 22.86
CA GLN A 317 -16.87 5.51 22.23
C GLN A 317 -17.36 4.06 22.42
N PRO A 318 -18.64 3.83 22.68
CA PRO A 318 -19.18 2.49 22.87
C PRO A 318 -18.92 1.57 21.66
N GLY A 319 -18.44 0.34 21.93
CA GLY A 319 -18.18 -0.65 20.90
C GLY A 319 -16.96 -0.37 19.99
N LYS A 320 -16.08 0.57 20.39
CA LYS A 320 -14.89 0.94 19.61
C LYS A 320 -13.56 0.46 20.20
N LEU A 321 -13.63 -0.27 21.30
CA LEU A 321 -12.48 -0.92 21.90
C LEU A 321 -12.15 -2.21 21.14
N HIS A 322 -10.87 -2.42 20.86
CA HIS A 322 -10.32 -3.65 20.32
C HIS A 322 -9.61 -4.41 21.44
N ARG A 323 -9.84 -5.72 21.53
CA ARG A 323 -9.26 -6.58 22.56
C ARG A 323 -8.25 -7.52 21.94
N PHE A 324 -7.10 -7.65 22.56
CA PHE A 324 -6.04 -8.58 22.13
C PHE A 324 -5.59 -9.45 23.28
N ASP A 325 -5.30 -10.70 22.96
CA ASP A 325 -4.77 -11.67 23.92
C ASP A 325 -3.28 -11.46 24.23
N ALA A 326 -2.69 -12.31 25.05
CA ALA A 326 -1.26 -12.25 25.40
C ALA A 326 -0.33 -12.58 24.22
N ALA A 327 -0.82 -13.28 23.19
CA ALA A 327 -0.10 -13.52 21.94
C ALA A 327 -0.26 -12.39 20.93
N GLY A 328 -1.03 -11.34 21.27
CA GLY A 328 -1.30 -10.20 20.40
C GLY A 328 -2.35 -10.46 19.33
N LYS A 329 -3.10 -11.56 19.40
CA LYS A 329 -4.20 -11.87 18.48
C LYS A 329 -5.49 -11.18 18.92
N ALA A 330 -6.28 -10.73 17.94
CA ALA A 330 -7.58 -10.14 18.22
C ALA A 330 -8.53 -11.16 18.87
N MET A 331 -9.25 -10.68 19.86
CA MET A 331 -10.30 -11.43 20.55
C MET A 331 -11.68 -10.99 20.01
N ALA A 332 -12.62 -11.90 19.95
CA ALA A 332 -13.99 -11.66 19.51
C ALA A 332 -14.75 -10.70 20.47
#